data_fcf2c57020834e2678fd508d824b750f
#
_entry.id   fcf2c57020834e2678fd508d824b750f
#
_cell.length_a   1.000
_cell.length_b   1.000
_cell.length_c   1.000
_cell.angle_alpha   90.00
_cell.angle_beta   90.00
_cell.angle_gamma   90.00
#
_symmetry.space_group_name_H-M   'P 1'
#
loop_
_entity.id
_entity.type
_entity.pdbx_description
1 polymer ?
#
loop_
_entity_poly.entity_id
_entity_poly.type
_entity_poly.pdbx_seq_one_letter_code
_entity_poly.pdbx_strand_id
1 'polypeptide(L)'
;MRAARRGSARRVVVMAAIASLGAGLLAGCADDGKDEDSSSSGDSSGKTTITLGLFGTMGFKQAGLYEEYEKLNPDINIEENVTERNENYYPALVNHLTTGSGLQDVQAIEVGNIAEVVATQADKFEDMSKASGVKKDNWLDWKWQQATTKDGATIGLGTDIGPMAICYRKDLFEKAGLPTDREEVSKLWAGDWKKFVEVGEDYKKGAGKDTYFMDSPGGLINAILSSEKEKFYDASGEVIYKTNPAVKSAFDLTAEAAEKGLVQSQTQFQPAWDQTVANSLFATVACPPWMLGTIKEKSQPESAGKWDVAQAPKSGNWGGSFLGVPKGGKHVKEAQKLVTWLTAPEQQAKLFSVMASFPSTPSAYTTPEVTGGKNEMTGDAPIGKVFAKAAEEIPTQVIGPKDQIIQQGLTDNGVILVTQGKSAKDAWENAVKTIDNNLEK
;
A
#
# COMPACT_ATOMS: atom_id res chain seq x y z
N MET A 1 -61.01 -17.84 -27.30
CA MET A 1 -61.64 -16.64 -27.97
C MET A 1 -60.70 -15.46 -27.85
N ARG A 2 -60.29 -14.95 -29.04
CA ARG A 2 -59.85 -13.58 -29.37
C ARG A 2 -58.84 -12.88 -28.48
N ALA A 3 -57.82 -12.23 -28.87
CA ALA A 3 -57.18 -12.00 -30.17
C ALA A 3 -56.05 -11.00 -29.89
N ALA A 4 -54.99 -11.20 -30.63
CA ALA A 4 -53.82 -10.38 -30.77
C ALA A 4 -54.04 -8.87 -30.95
N ARG A 5 -53.05 -8.06 -30.57
CA ARG A 5 -52.57 -6.98 -31.48
C ARG A 5 -51.11 -6.63 -31.24
N ARG A 6 -50.39 -6.77 -32.33
CA ARG A 6 -49.03 -6.26 -32.59
C ARG A 6 -49.09 -4.74 -32.73
N GLY A 7 -48.00 -4.08 -32.37
CA GLY A 7 -47.77 -2.69 -32.72
C GLY A 7 -46.24 -2.47 -32.85
N SER A 8 -45.81 -2.44 -34.12
CA SER A 8 -44.43 -2.28 -34.57
C SER A 8 -44.01 -0.81 -34.69
N ALA A 9 -42.69 -0.60 -34.55
CA ALA A 9 -41.83 0.30 -35.29
C ALA A 9 -41.93 1.83 -35.11
N ARG A 10 -40.77 2.43 -34.86
CA ARG A 10 -40.10 3.26 -35.89
C ARG A 10 -38.75 3.76 -35.36
N ARG A 11 -37.71 3.34 -36.12
CA ARG A 11 -36.40 3.98 -36.14
C ARG A 11 -36.54 5.35 -36.79
N VAL A 12 -35.87 6.36 -36.21
CA VAL A 12 -35.56 7.60 -36.95
C VAL A 12 -34.04 7.80 -36.90
N VAL A 13 -33.44 7.66 -38.07
CA VAL A 13 -32.07 8.09 -38.39
C VAL A 13 -32.19 9.54 -38.83
N VAL A 14 -31.41 10.45 -38.28
CA VAL A 14 -31.19 11.78 -38.87
C VAL A 14 -29.70 11.95 -39.09
N MET A 15 -29.31 11.84 -40.37
CA MET A 15 -28.07 12.41 -40.91
C MET A 15 -28.32 13.87 -41.25
N ALA A 16 -27.40 14.73 -40.89
CA ALA A 16 -27.26 16.02 -41.57
C ALA A 16 -25.77 16.33 -41.76
N ALA A 17 -25.36 16.22 -43.02
CA ALA A 17 -24.11 16.73 -43.52
C ALA A 17 -24.30 18.19 -43.93
N ILE A 18 -23.34 19.06 -43.61
CA ILE A 18 -23.19 20.36 -44.28
C ILE A 18 -21.69 20.55 -44.54
N ALA A 19 -21.40 20.54 -45.85
CA ALA A 19 -20.14 21.01 -46.41
C ALA A 19 -20.33 22.49 -46.82
N SER A 20 -19.30 23.31 -46.57
CA SER A 20 -19.14 24.56 -47.34
C SER A 20 -17.68 24.94 -47.44
N LEU A 21 -17.29 25.07 -48.71
CA LEU A 21 -16.01 25.54 -49.25
C LEU A 21 -15.80 27.02 -48.93
N GLY A 22 -14.53 27.40 -48.83
CA GLY A 22 -14.08 28.79 -48.98
C GLY A 22 -12.58 28.86 -49.21
N ALA A 23 -12.22 29.05 -50.49
CA ALA A 23 -10.84 29.17 -50.98
C ALA A 23 -10.34 30.63 -51.00
N GLY A 24 -9.01 30.78 -50.94
CA GLY A 24 -8.23 31.98 -51.36
C GLY A 24 -7.36 32.52 -50.26
N LEU A 25 -6.10 32.83 -50.40
CA LEU A 25 -5.19 33.18 -51.52
C LEU A 25 -3.75 33.07 -50.98
N LEU A 26 -2.87 32.64 -51.88
CA LEU A 26 -1.42 32.60 -51.76
C LEU A 26 -0.80 34.01 -51.70
N ALA A 27 0.16 34.23 -50.83
CA ALA A 27 1.32 35.06 -51.13
C ALA A 27 2.50 34.58 -50.26
N GLY A 28 3.54 34.11 -50.92
CA GLY A 28 4.76 33.63 -50.34
C GLY A 28 5.74 34.76 -50.01
N CYS A 29 6.65 34.40 -49.12
CA CYS A 29 8.07 34.84 -49.19
C CYS A 29 8.88 33.83 -48.35
N ALA A 30 9.90 33.27 -48.96
CA ALA A 30 10.92 32.46 -48.33
C ALA A 30 11.82 33.36 -47.48
N ASP A 31 12.18 32.88 -46.28
CA ASP A 31 13.52 33.10 -45.76
C ASP A 31 13.89 32.06 -44.68
N ASP A 32 15.15 31.83 -44.59
CA ASP A 32 16.01 30.85 -43.96
C ASP A 32 15.65 30.23 -42.62
N GLY A 33 16.10 29.01 -42.49
CA GLY A 33 16.01 28.11 -41.37
C GLY A 33 16.54 28.60 -40.04
N LYS A 34 15.83 28.18 -39.03
CA LYS A 34 16.39 27.80 -37.70
C LYS A 34 15.49 26.75 -37.09
N ASP A 35 16.11 25.67 -36.73
CA ASP A 35 15.53 24.62 -35.90
C ASP A 35 15.02 25.25 -34.58
N GLU A 36 13.69 25.31 -34.40
CA GLU A 36 13.12 25.60 -33.09
C GLU A 36 12.93 24.26 -32.35
N ASP A 37 13.92 24.02 -31.51
CA ASP A 37 13.84 23.15 -30.35
C ASP A 37 12.53 23.41 -29.57
N SER A 38 11.74 22.38 -29.34
CA SER A 38 10.56 22.45 -28.50
C SER A 38 10.98 22.81 -27.07
N SER A 39 10.95 24.10 -26.76
CA SER A 39 11.20 24.63 -25.45
C SER A 39 10.16 24.09 -24.47
N SER A 40 10.60 23.21 -23.57
CA SER A 40 9.96 22.99 -22.27
C SER A 40 9.60 24.33 -21.64
N SER A 41 8.38 24.47 -21.14
CA SER A 41 7.93 25.58 -20.32
C SER A 41 8.83 25.68 -19.07
N GLY A 42 9.87 26.47 -19.15
CA GLY A 42 10.68 26.85 -17.99
C GLY A 42 9.83 27.73 -17.08
N ASP A 43 9.71 27.33 -15.84
CA ASP A 43 9.12 28.15 -14.78
C ASP A 43 9.85 29.50 -14.71
N SER A 44 9.07 30.58 -14.73
CA SER A 44 9.57 31.95 -14.69
C SER A 44 10.17 32.39 -13.35
N SER A 45 10.26 31.47 -12.36
CA SER A 45 10.75 31.74 -10.99
C SER A 45 12.27 31.63 -10.83
N GLY A 46 12.97 31.05 -11.79
CA GLY A 46 14.43 30.79 -11.70
C GLY A 46 14.79 29.67 -10.71
N LYS A 47 13.79 28.95 -10.17
CA LYS A 47 13.97 27.82 -9.25
C LYS A 47 14.16 26.50 -9.98
N THR A 48 14.86 25.57 -9.33
CA THR A 48 14.93 24.17 -9.78
C THR A 48 13.72 23.40 -9.27
N THR A 49 12.90 22.87 -10.16
CA THR A 49 11.76 22.00 -9.78
C THR A 49 12.21 20.56 -9.70
N ILE A 50 12.00 19.91 -8.53
CA ILE A 50 12.21 18.49 -8.29
C ILE A 50 10.84 17.80 -8.32
N THR A 51 10.70 16.80 -9.19
CA THR A 51 9.47 16.07 -9.38
C THR A 51 9.51 14.71 -8.66
N LEU A 52 8.40 14.34 -7.98
CA LEU A 52 8.25 13.05 -7.32
C LEU A 52 7.14 12.24 -8.00
N GLY A 53 7.45 10.99 -8.40
CA GLY A 53 6.47 10.00 -8.81
C GLY A 53 6.03 9.17 -7.61
N LEU A 54 4.78 9.27 -7.23
CA LEU A 54 4.22 8.65 -6.01
C LEU A 54 2.98 7.82 -6.33
N PHE A 55 2.64 6.89 -5.43
CA PHE A 55 1.37 6.19 -5.44
C PHE A 55 0.61 6.40 -4.13
N GLY A 56 -0.70 6.41 -4.20
CA GLY A 56 -1.56 6.65 -3.05
C GLY A 56 -1.25 7.98 -2.36
N THR A 57 -1.58 8.09 -1.09
CA THR A 57 -1.30 9.28 -0.29
C THR A 57 -0.11 9.02 0.63
N MET A 58 1.10 9.37 0.20
CA MET A 58 2.30 9.22 1.04
C MET A 58 2.41 10.29 2.13
N GLY A 59 1.70 11.42 1.99
CA GLY A 59 1.47 12.38 3.06
C GLY A 59 2.55 13.44 3.26
N PHE A 60 3.60 13.50 2.47
CA PHE A 60 4.67 14.49 2.61
C PHE A 60 4.15 15.94 2.53
N LYS A 61 3.24 16.20 1.58
CA LYS A 61 2.59 17.51 1.43
C LYS A 61 1.68 17.81 2.62
N GLN A 62 0.85 16.84 3.04
CA GLN A 62 -0.08 16.99 4.16
C GLN A 62 0.65 17.24 5.48
N ALA A 63 1.85 16.68 5.66
CA ALA A 63 2.72 16.94 6.79
C ALA A 63 3.49 18.27 6.69
N GLY A 64 3.32 19.06 5.59
CA GLY A 64 4.00 20.34 5.36
C GLY A 64 5.50 20.17 5.12
N LEU A 65 5.96 18.97 4.74
CA LEU A 65 7.39 18.70 4.56
C LEU A 65 7.95 19.39 3.30
N TYR A 66 7.15 19.55 2.25
CA TYR A 66 7.61 20.26 1.05
C TYR A 66 7.85 21.73 1.33
N GLU A 67 6.90 22.41 1.96
CA GLU A 67 7.03 23.82 2.32
C GLU A 67 8.20 24.06 3.31
N GLU A 68 8.46 23.11 4.20
CA GLU A 68 9.59 23.17 5.12
C GLU A 68 10.92 23.04 4.37
N TYR A 69 11.03 22.05 3.45
CA TYR A 69 12.23 21.87 2.65
C TYR A 69 12.51 23.07 1.72
N GLU A 70 11.48 23.62 1.08
CA GLU A 70 11.58 24.78 0.21
C GLU A 70 12.02 26.06 0.97
N LYS A 71 11.57 26.22 2.23
CA LYS A 71 12.08 27.30 3.09
C LYS A 71 13.56 27.15 3.42
N LEU A 72 14.03 25.91 3.60
CA LEU A 72 15.46 25.61 3.84
C LEU A 72 16.29 25.72 2.56
N ASN A 73 15.66 25.56 1.40
CA ASN A 73 16.29 25.56 0.07
C ASN A 73 15.47 26.44 -0.88
N PRO A 74 15.60 27.78 -0.79
CA PRO A 74 14.69 28.71 -1.49
C PRO A 74 14.78 28.66 -3.03
N ASP A 75 15.85 28.05 -3.57
CA ASP A 75 16.02 27.84 -5.01
C ASP A 75 15.37 26.53 -5.50
N ILE A 76 14.70 25.78 -4.63
CA ILE A 76 13.99 24.53 -4.96
C ILE A 76 12.48 24.79 -4.95
N ASN A 77 11.79 24.12 -5.88
CA ASN A 77 10.35 23.90 -5.91
C ASN A 77 10.09 22.39 -5.97
N ILE A 78 9.05 21.89 -5.30
CA ILE A 78 8.74 20.47 -5.25
C ILE A 78 7.36 20.23 -5.86
N GLU A 79 7.27 19.29 -6.80
CA GLU A 79 6.03 18.86 -7.42
C GLU A 79 5.84 17.35 -7.30
N GLU A 80 4.67 16.91 -6.87
CA GLU A 80 4.32 15.49 -6.82
C GLU A 80 3.36 15.09 -7.94
N ASN A 81 3.66 13.97 -8.60
CA ASN A 81 2.82 13.30 -9.58
C ASN A 81 2.29 12.01 -8.94
N VAL A 82 1.04 12.02 -8.54
CA VAL A 82 0.42 10.92 -7.78
C VAL A 82 -0.44 10.06 -8.68
N THR A 83 -0.19 8.75 -8.68
CA THR A 83 -1.10 7.74 -9.21
C THR A 83 -1.86 7.12 -8.03
N GLU A 84 -3.18 7.12 -8.07
CA GLU A 84 -4.04 6.72 -6.93
C GLU A 84 -3.70 5.34 -6.36
N ARG A 85 -3.33 4.37 -7.24
CA ARG A 85 -3.09 2.97 -6.85
C ARG A 85 -1.74 2.47 -7.35
N ASN A 86 -1.03 1.72 -6.51
CA ASN A 86 0.23 1.08 -6.88
C ASN A 86 0.08 0.11 -8.07
N GLU A 87 -1.05 -0.57 -8.19
CA GLU A 87 -1.36 -1.48 -9.30
C GLU A 87 -1.29 -0.81 -10.68
N ASN A 88 -1.57 0.51 -10.74
CA ASN A 88 -1.45 1.31 -11.96
C ASN A 88 -0.08 2.01 -12.05
N TYR A 89 0.47 2.42 -10.90
CA TYR A 89 1.74 3.12 -10.82
C TYR A 89 2.92 2.23 -11.19
N TYR A 90 3.00 1.03 -10.60
CA TYR A 90 4.17 0.17 -10.74
C TYR A 90 4.43 -0.31 -12.18
N PRO A 91 3.44 -0.76 -12.96
CA PRO A 91 3.66 -1.10 -14.37
C PRO A 91 4.13 0.10 -15.20
N ALA A 92 3.62 1.30 -14.92
CA ALA A 92 4.09 2.52 -15.58
C ALA A 92 5.54 2.84 -15.20
N LEU A 93 5.91 2.72 -13.92
CA LEU A 93 7.29 2.89 -13.46
C LEU A 93 8.25 1.93 -14.18
N VAL A 94 7.92 0.63 -14.26
CA VAL A 94 8.74 -0.37 -14.96
C VAL A 94 8.91 -0.01 -16.43
N ASN A 95 7.84 0.43 -17.09
CA ASN A 95 7.91 0.89 -18.49
C ASN A 95 8.81 2.13 -18.62
N HIS A 96 8.69 3.12 -17.75
CA HIS A 96 9.51 4.32 -17.76
C HIS A 96 10.99 4.01 -17.48
N LEU A 97 11.29 3.10 -16.54
CA LEU A 97 12.66 2.63 -16.29
C LEU A 97 13.26 1.91 -17.51
N THR A 98 12.46 1.14 -18.22
CA THR A 98 12.88 0.40 -19.40
C THR A 98 13.14 1.33 -20.59
N THR A 99 12.27 2.30 -20.83
CA THR A 99 12.35 3.24 -21.94
C THR A 99 13.27 4.43 -21.67
N GLY A 100 13.57 4.71 -20.40
CA GLY A 100 14.31 5.91 -19.98
C GLY A 100 13.53 7.22 -20.16
N SER A 101 12.20 7.15 -20.30
CA SER A 101 11.34 8.32 -20.56
C SER A 101 10.13 8.32 -19.61
N GLY A 102 9.72 9.51 -19.15
CA GLY A 102 8.56 9.68 -18.26
C GLY A 102 8.89 9.51 -16.77
N LEU A 103 10.17 9.31 -16.41
CA LEU A 103 10.60 9.23 -15.01
C LEU A 103 10.55 10.63 -14.36
N GLN A 104 10.12 10.64 -13.09
CA GLN A 104 10.30 11.79 -12.21
C GLN A 104 11.68 11.74 -11.57
N ASP A 105 12.16 12.85 -11.00
CA ASP A 105 13.48 12.95 -10.34
C ASP A 105 13.59 12.01 -9.13
N VAL A 106 12.47 11.75 -8.45
CA VAL A 106 12.33 10.78 -7.36
C VAL A 106 11.20 9.81 -7.68
N GLN A 107 11.40 8.53 -7.39
CA GLN A 107 10.40 7.49 -7.58
C GLN A 107 10.12 6.74 -6.28
N ALA A 108 8.84 6.62 -5.93
CA ALA A 108 8.42 5.75 -4.83
C ALA A 108 8.39 4.29 -5.30
N ILE A 109 8.78 3.38 -4.41
CA ILE A 109 8.76 1.92 -4.65
C ILE A 109 8.09 1.27 -3.44
N GLU A 110 7.02 0.53 -3.66
CA GLU A 110 6.31 -0.22 -2.62
C GLU A 110 7.09 -1.47 -2.22
N VAL A 111 6.99 -1.91 -0.95
CA VAL A 111 7.75 -3.03 -0.40
C VAL A 111 7.51 -4.35 -1.14
N GLY A 112 6.31 -4.58 -1.67
CA GLY A 112 5.98 -5.77 -2.47
C GLY A 112 6.68 -5.80 -3.83
N ASN A 113 7.17 -4.66 -4.30
CA ASN A 113 7.84 -4.50 -5.58
C ASN A 113 9.36 -4.30 -5.46
N ILE A 114 9.86 -3.92 -4.28
CA ILE A 114 11.29 -3.55 -4.12
C ILE A 114 12.23 -4.69 -4.51
N ALA A 115 11.90 -5.93 -4.16
CA ALA A 115 12.75 -7.07 -4.48
C ALA A 115 12.84 -7.32 -6.00
N GLU A 116 11.76 -7.09 -6.75
CA GLU A 116 11.77 -7.16 -8.21
C GLU A 116 12.61 -6.03 -8.81
N VAL A 117 12.44 -4.79 -8.33
CA VAL A 117 13.21 -3.63 -8.79
C VAL A 117 14.71 -3.83 -8.51
N VAL A 118 15.07 -4.31 -7.31
CA VAL A 118 16.47 -4.66 -6.96
C VAL A 118 17.03 -5.74 -7.89
N ALA A 119 16.23 -6.74 -8.23
CA ALA A 119 16.69 -7.85 -9.07
C ALA A 119 16.81 -7.49 -10.57
N THR A 120 15.96 -6.58 -11.07
CA THR A 120 15.78 -6.38 -12.53
C THR A 120 16.09 -4.96 -13.02
N GLN A 121 16.08 -3.94 -12.14
CA GLN A 121 16.14 -2.52 -12.50
C GLN A 121 17.13 -1.72 -11.63
N ALA A 122 17.91 -2.38 -10.76
CA ALA A 122 18.82 -1.67 -9.86
C ALA A 122 19.85 -0.78 -10.59
N ASP A 123 20.26 -1.19 -11.78
CA ASP A 123 21.18 -0.44 -12.64
C ASP A 123 20.61 0.92 -13.10
N LYS A 124 19.30 1.12 -13.02
CA LYS A 124 18.60 2.36 -13.38
C LYS A 124 18.53 3.38 -12.25
N PHE A 125 18.90 3.01 -11.03
CA PHE A 125 18.85 3.89 -9.86
C PHE A 125 20.24 4.30 -9.40
N GLU A 126 20.32 5.48 -8.78
CA GLU A 126 21.51 5.94 -8.07
C GLU A 126 21.72 5.12 -6.80
N ASP A 127 22.98 4.93 -6.43
CA ASP A 127 23.34 4.30 -5.16
C ASP A 127 23.17 5.30 -4.02
N MET A 128 22.04 5.23 -3.34
CA MET A 128 21.68 6.12 -2.24
C MET A 128 22.58 5.95 -1.01
N SER A 129 23.29 4.81 -0.87
CA SER A 129 24.28 4.62 0.22
C SER A 129 25.45 5.61 0.15
N LYS A 130 25.70 6.17 -1.03
CA LYS A 130 26.74 7.17 -1.29
C LYS A 130 26.25 8.61 -1.26
N ALA A 131 24.93 8.83 -1.10
CA ALA A 131 24.38 10.16 -1.05
C ALA A 131 24.81 10.88 0.23
N SER A 132 25.05 12.18 0.10
CA SER A 132 25.52 13.00 1.22
C SER A 132 24.51 13.02 2.37
N GLY A 133 24.99 12.76 3.58
CA GLY A 133 24.14 12.77 4.80
C GLY A 133 23.46 11.43 5.09
N VAL A 134 23.49 10.45 4.20
CA VAL A 134 22.95 9.12 4.44
C VAL A 134 23.82 8.36 5.44
N LYS A 135 23.16 7.79 6.46
CA LYS A 135 23.80 6.93 7.47
C LYS A 135 22.94 5.67 7.59
N LYS A 136 23.46 4.52 7.16
CA LYS A 136 22.75 3.24 7.19
C LYS A 136 22.04 2.98 8.54
N ASP A 137 22.71 3.28 9.64
CA ASP A 137 22.22 3.04 11.00
C ASP A 137 20.99 3.88 11.40
N ASN A 138 20.57 4.82 10.56
CA ASN A 138 19.30 5.52 10.76
C ASN A 138 18.10 4.59 10.51
N TRP A 139 18.23 3.59 9.63
CA TRP A 139 17.14 2.69 9.27
C TRP A 139 17.28 1.33 9.97
N LEU A 140 16.16 0.64 10.13
CA LEU A 140 16.14 -0.78 10.47
C LEU A 140 16.99 -1.56 9.47
N ASP A 141 17.87 -2.45 9.96
CA ASP A 141 18.81 -3.17 9.11
C ASP A 141 18.09 -4.00 8.02
N TRP A 142 17.00 -4.68 8.36
CA TRP A 142 16.22 -5.44 7.40
C TRP A 142 15.54 -4.54 6.34
N LYS A 143 15.10 -3.32 6.71
CA LYS A 143 14.49 -2.37 5.77
C LYS A 143 15.53 -1.85 4.78
N TRP A 144 16.71 -1.54 5.27
CA TRP A 144 17.84 -1.16 4.42
C TRP A 144 18.22 -2.28 3.44
N GLN A 145 18.32 -3.51 3.93
CA GLN A 145 18.69 -4.68 3.12
C GLN A 145 17.68 -4.95 1.99
N GLN A 146 16.38 -4.71 2.21
CA GLN A 146 15.37 -4.89 1.18
C GLN A 146 15.63 -4.06 -0.09
N ALA A 147 16.23 -2.87 0.03
CA ALA A 147 16.57 -2.00 -1.09
C ALA A 147 18.01 -2.14 -1.57
N THR A 148 18.77 -3.10 -1.04
CA THR A 148 20.21 -3.25 -1.30
C THR A 148 20.47 -4.45 -2.20
N THR A 149 21.23 -4.23 -3.27
CA THR A 149 21.67 -5.25 -4.21
C THR A 149 22.75 -6.17 -3.61
N LYS A 150 23.03 -7.30 -4.23
CA LYS A 150 24.06 -8.25 -3.77
C LYS A 150 25.48 -7.66 -3.76
N ASP A 151 25.75 -6.67 -4.60
CA ASP A 151 27.02 -5.93 -4.67
C ASP A 151 27.06 -4.70 -3.75
N GLY A 152 26.01 -4.47 -2.97
CA GLY A 152 25.97 -3.50 -1.88
C GLY A 152 25.43 -2.11 -2.25
N ALA A 153 24.95 -1.89 -3.48
CA ALA A 153 24.30 -0.65 -3.86
C ALA A 153 22.88 -0.59 -3.28
N THR A 154 22.48 0.54 -2.68
CA THR A 154 21.16 0.75 -2.11
C THR A 154 20.36 1.67 -3.02
N ILE A 155 19.29 1.16 -3.66
CA ILE A 155 18.52 1.87 -4.70
C ILE A 155 17.47 2.82 -4.17
N GLY A 156 17.18 2.79 -2.88
CA GLY A 156 16.18 3.67 -2.26
C GLY A 156 16.29 3.68 -0.75
N LEU A 157 15.83 4.75 -0.13
CA LEU A 157 15.77 4.91 1.32
C LEU A 157 14.34 4.65 1.84
N GLY A 158 14.23 3.89 2.93
CA GLY A 158 12.94 3.53 3.52
C GLY A 158 12.19 4.74 4.06
N THR A 159 10.91 4.87 3.72
CA THR A 159 10.03 5.95 4.21
C THR A 159 9.29 5.56 5.48
N ASP A 160 8.81 4.32 5.54
CA ASP A 160 7.94 3.82 6.59
C ASP A 160 7.99 2.29 6.66
N ILE A 161 7.34 1.73 7.66
CA ILE A 161 7.06 0.30 7.82
C ILE A 161 5.60 0.11 8.27
N GLY A 162 5.10 -1.12 8.14
CA GLY A 162 3.74 -1.49 8.54
C GLY A 162 3.71 -2.52 9.67
N PRO A 163 4.16 -2.19 10.92
CA PRO A 163 4.07 -3.11 12.04
C PRO A 163 2.61 -3.54 12.26
N MET A 164 2.38 -4.86 12.29
CA MET A 164 1.05 -5.43 12.33
C MET A 164 0.42 -5.34 13.71
N ALA A 165 -0.76 -4.75 13.77
CA ALA A 165 -1.67 -4.78 14.89
C ALA A 165 -3.09 -5.17 14.41
N ILE A 166 -4.07 -5.19 15.29
CA ILE A 166 -5.49 -5.36 14.96
C ILE A 166 -6.24 -4.11 15.40
N CYS A 167 -6.82 -3.39 14.43
CA CYS A 167 -7.83 -2.38 14.75
C CYS A 167 -9.17 -3.07 14.99
N TYR A 168 -9.86 -2.69 16.05
CA TYR A 168 -11.17 -3.26 16.40
C TYR A 168 -12.17 -2.20 16.82
N ARG A 169 -13.44 -2.46 16.59
CA ARG A 169 -14.58 -1.63 16.95
C ARG A 169 -15.02 -1.94 18.38
N LYS A 170 -14.73 -1.04 19.31
CA LYS A 170 -15.13 -1.18 20.73
C LYS A 170 -16.63 -1.39 20.90
N ASP A 171 -17.43 -0.59 20.20
CA ASP A 171 -18.88 -0.66 20.26
C ASP A 171 -19.46 -1.98 19.71
N LEU A 172 -18.84 -2.57 18.69
CA LEU A 172 -19.25 -3.86 18.15
C LEU A 172 -18.80 -5.02 19.05
N PHE A 173 -17.62 -4.91 19.68
CA PHE A 173 -17.14 -5.88 20.67
C PHE A 173 -18.03 -5.87 21.91
N GLU A 174 -18.35 -4.69 22.46
CA GLU A 174 -19.28 -4.55 23.58
C GLU A 174 -20.65 -5.18 23.27
N LYS A 175 -21.23 -4.88 22.10
CA LYS A 175 -22.48 -5.47 21.64
C LYS A 175 -22.44 -6.99 21.54
N ALA A 176 -21.28 -7.55 21.19
CA ALA A 176 -21.04 -9.00 21.13
C ALA A 176 -20.74 -9.64 22.48
N GLY A 177 -20.62 -8.85 23.55
CA GLY A 177 -20.24 -9.33 24.89
C GLY A 177 -18.75 -9.65 25.05
N LEU A 178 -17.91 -9.10 24.16
CA LEU A 178 -16.46 -9.24 24.20
C LEU A 178 -15.82 -8.07 24.99
N PRO A 179 -14.61 -8.24 25.55
CA PRO A 179 -13.85 -7.15 26.15
C PRO A 179 -13.63 -5.99 25.18
N THR A 180 -13.54 -4.76 25.72
CA THR A 180 -13.29 -3.53 24.95
C THR A 180 -11.97 -2.84 25.32
N ASP A 181 -11.35 -3.24 26.43
CA ASP A 181 -10.00 -2.80 26.81
C ASP A 181 -8.94 -3.46 25.91
N ARG A 182 -8.01 -2.67 25.37
CA ARG A 182 -7.03 -3.16 24.38
C ARG A 182 -6.07 -4.22 24.93
N GLU A 183 -5.72 -4.15 26.21
CA GLU A 183 -4.85 -5.14 26.84
C GLU A 183 -5.59 -6.48 27.00
N GLU A 184 -6.87 -6.42 27.37
CA GLU A 184 -7.72 -7.61 27.46
C GLU A 184 -7.99 -8.19 26.08
N VAL A 185 -8.31 -7.36 25.09
CA VAL A 185 -8.51 -7.79 23.71
C VAL A 185 -7.24 -8.42 23.14
N SER A 186 -6.06 -7.83 23.35
CA SER A 186 -4.77 -8.41 22.93
C SER A 186 -4.53 -9.80 23.52
N LYS A 187 -4.96 -10.06 24.75
CA LYS A 187 -4.81 -11.36 25.42
C LYS A 187 -5.69 -12.46 24.83
N LEU A 188 -6.84 -12.09 24.24
CA LEU A 188 -7.77 -13.08 23.64
C LEU A 188 -7.09 -13.97 22.61
N TRP A 189 -6.18 -13.41 21.84
CA TRP A 189 -5.53 -14.09 20.71
C TRP A 189 -3.99 -14.09 20.75
N ALA A 190 -3.40 -13.68 21.86
CA ALA A 190 -1.94 -13.57 21.99
C ALA A 190 -1.21 -14.85 21.52
N GLY A 191 -0.25 -14.68 20.60
CA GLY A 191 0.65 -15.71 20.11
C GLY A 191 0.04 -16.68 19.09
N ASP A 192 -1.28 -16.63 18.80
CA ASP A 192 -1.94 -17.65 17.99
C ASP A 192 -3.08 -17.10 17.12
N TRP A 193 -2.92 -17.15 15.81
CA TRP A 193 -3.94 -16.77 14.84
C TRP A 193 -5.19 -17.66 14.87
N LYS A 194 -5.05 -18.92 15.33
CA LYS A 194 -6.21 -19.81 15.52
C LYS A 194 -7.15 -19.28 16.61
N LYS A 195 -6.57 -18.79 17.72
CA LYS A 195 -7.37 -18.12 18.76
C LYS A 195 -8.09 -16.88 18.21
N PHE A 196 -7.46 -16.12 17.30
CA PHE A 196 -8.12 -14.99 16.65
C PHE A 196 -9.40 -15.44 15.90
N VAL A 197 -9.35 -16.55 15.17
CA VAL A 197 -10.53 -17.10 14.49
C VAL A 197 -11.56 -17.62 15.49
N GLU A 198 -11.16 -18.25 16.59
CA GLU A 198 -12.04 -18.70 17.69
C GLU A 198 -12.76 -17.50 18.33
N VAL A 199 -12.09 -16.38 18.58
CA VAL A 199 -12.72 -15.13 19.03
C VAL A 199 -13.74 -14.62 18.01
N GLY A 200 -13.47 -14.78 16.72
CA GLY A 200 -14.44 -14.50 15.66
C GLY A 200 -15.71 -15.32 15.76
N GLU A 201 -15.62 -16.59 16.15
CA GLU A 201 -16.80 -17.42 16.40
C GLU A 201 -17.60 -16.93 17.61
N ASP A 202 -16.93 -16.51 18.68
CA ASP A 202 -17.58 -15.95 19.85
C ASP A 202 -18.23 -14.58 19.52
N TYR A 203 -17.55 -13.74 18.75
CA TYR A 203 -18.14 -12.49 18.23
C TYR A 203 -19.42 -12.78 17.45
N LYS A 204 -19.42 -13.73 16.54
CA LYS A 204 -20.57 -14.07 15.70
C LYS A 204 -21.79 -14.53 16.52
N LYS A 205 -21.60 -15.17 17.66
CA LYS A 205 -22.69 -15.58 18.57
C LYS A 205 -23.40 -14.38 19.19
N GLY A 206 -22.68 -13.29 19.50
CA GLY A 206 -23.22 -12.11 20.16
C GLY A 206 -23.61 -10.97 19.23
N ALA A 207 -22.96 -10.83 18.08
CA ALA A 207 -23.05 -9.63 17.23
C ALA A 207 -24.31 -9.55 16.34
N GLY A 208 -25.00 -10.67 16.10
CA GLY A 208 -26.11 -10.73 15.14
C GLY A 208 -25.66 -11.06 13.71
N LYS A 209 -26.61 -11.01 12.75
CA LYS A 209 -26.39 -11.57 11.40
C LYS A 209 -25.75 -10.61 10.41
N ASP A 210 -25.73 -9.30 10.71
CA ASP A 210 -25.42 -8.27 9.72
C ASP A 210 -24.01 -7.71 9.83
N THR A 211 -23.18 -8.23 10.73
CA THR A 211 -21.78 -7.81 10.92
C THR A 211 -20.86 -9.02 10.90
N TYR A 212 -19.65 -8.80 10.37
CA TYR A 212 -18.58 -9.78 10.28
C TYR A 212 -17.52 -9.50 11.34
N PHE A 213 -16.75 -10.52 11.71
CA PHE A 213 -15.63 -10.33 12.62
C PHE A 213 -14.46 -9.63 11.93
N MET A 214 -14.12 -10.04 10.71
CA MET A 214 -12.98 -9.52 9.95
C MET A 214 -13.44 -8.91 8.62
N ASP A 215 -12.73 -7.89 8.18
CA ASP A 215 -13.02 -7.09 6.98
C ASP A 215 -12.86 -7.83 5.66
N SER A 216 -11.96 -8.79 5.57
CA SER A 216 -11.59 -9.46 4.32
C SER A 216 -10.77 -10.73 4.56
N PRO A 217 -10.97 -11.80 3.77
CA PRO A 217 -10.09 -12.96 3.83
C PRO A 217 -8.67 -12.63 3.34
N GLY A 218 -8.53 -11.71 2.38
CA GLY A 218 -7.22 -11.22 1.93
C GLY A 218 -6.45 -10.51 3.04
N GLY A 219 -7.14 -9.69 3.85
CA GLY A 219 -6.56 -9.05 5.03
C GLY A 219 -6.09 -10.07 6.08
N LEU A 220 -6.88 -11.10 6.33
CA LEU A 220 -6.54 -12.13 7.31
C LEU A 220 -5.31 -12.95 6.89
N ILE A 221 -5.28 -13.49 5.66
CA ILE A 221 -4.13 -14.28 5.19
C ILE A 221 -2.85 -13.45 5.14
N ASN A 222 -2.94 -12.18 4.72
CA ASN A 222 -1.79 -11.27 4.70
C ASN A 222 -1.26 -10.98 6.12
N ALA A 223 -2.16 -10.78 7.09
CA ALA A 223 -1.77 -10.59 8.49
C ALA A 223 -1.05 -11.82 9.04
N ILE A 224 -1.55 -13.03 8.80
CA ILE A 224 -0.91 -14.28 9.21
C ILE A 224 0.48 -14.40 8.58
N LEU A 225 0.57 -14.25 7.26
CA LEU A 225 1.82 -14.42 6.51
C LEU A 225 2.84 -13.31 6.78
N SER A 226 2.39 -12.13 7.23
CA SER A 226 3.30 -11.02 7.57
C SER A 226 4.21 -11.35 8.76
N SER A 227 3.83 -12.30 9.60
CA SER A 227 4.61 -12.75 10.75
C SER A 227 5.59 -13.89 10.45
N GLU A 228 5.60 -14.42 9.23
CA GLU A 228 6.47 -15.52 8.84
C GLU A 228 7.79 -14.97 8.26
N LYS A 229 8.93 -15.56 8.71
CA LYS A 229 10.26 -15.19 8.19
C LYS A 229 10.43 -15.60 6.73
N GLU A 230 10.06 -16.82 6.40
CA GLU A 230 10.06 -17.38 5.05
C GLU A 230 8.61 -17.68 4.67
N LYS A 231 8.08 -16.94 3.72
CA LYS A 231 6.72 -17.17 3.22
C LYS A 231 6.72 -17.75 1.81
N PHE A 232 7.12 -16.99 0.83
CA PHE A 232 7.08 -17.39 -0.57
C PHE A 232 8.44 -17.80 -1.13
N TYR A 233 9.51 -17.36 -0.46
CA TYR A 233 10.89 -17.68 -0.78
C TYR A 233 11.61 -18.17 0.48
N ASP A 234 12.56 -19.08 0.29
CA ASP A 234 13.52 -19.46 1.32
C ASP A 234 14.76 -18.55 1.30
N ALA A 235 15.67 -18.75 2.25
CA ALA A 235 16.90 -17.96 2.36
C ALA A 235 17.86 -18.12 1.17
N SER A 236 17.68 -19.15 0.32
CA SER A 236 18.45 -19.36 -0.91
C SER A 236 17.88 -18.58 -2.10
N GLY A 237 16.66 -18.08 -1.98
CA GLY A 237 15.90 -17.40 -3.03
C GLY A 237 15.06 -18.35 -3.89
N GLU A 238 14.87 -19.60 -3.47
CA GLU A 238 13.97 -20.54 -4.14
C GLU A 238 12.51 -20.26 -3.77
N VAL A 239 11.62 -20.42 -4.76
CA VAL A 239 10.17 -20.26 -4.57
C VAL A 239 9.59 -21.45 -3.83
N ILE A 240 9.09 -21.23 -2.61
CA ILE A 240 8.60 -22.29 -1.72
C ILE A 240 7.12 -22.20 -1.37
N TYR A 241 6.35 -21.27 -1.91
CA TYR A 241 4.97 -21.02 -1.45
C TYR A 241 4.06 -22.26 -1.46
N LYS A 242 4.27 -23.20 -2.39
CA LYS A 242 3.49 -24.44 -2.48
C LYS A 242 3.87 -25.48 -1.41
N THR A 243 5.15 -25.52 -1.04
CA THR A 243 5.74 -26.53 -0.15
C THR A 243 5.89 -26.01 1.27
N ASN A 244 5.78 -24.71 1.48
CA ASN A 244 5.86 -24.11 2.80
C ASN A 244 4.59 -24.40 3.62
N PRO A 245 4.68 -25.17 4.72
CA PRO A 245 3.52 -25.48 5.54
C PRO A 245 2.88 -24.26 6.20
N ALA A 246 3.65 -23.19 6.44
CA ALA A 246 3.12 -21.93 7.00
C ALA A 246 2.14 -21.27 6.04
N VAL A 247 2.45 -21.24 4.73
CA VAL A 247 1.56 -20.70 3.69
C VAL A 247 0.27 -21.50 3.59
N LYS A 248 0.40 -22.84 3.57
CA LYS A 248 -0.77 -23.72 3.51
C LYS A 248 -1.64 -23.58 4.76
N SER A 249 -1.04 -23.52 5.95
CA SER A 249 -1.76 -23.35 7.21
C SER A 249 -2.47 -22.00 7.28
N ALA A 250 -1.83 -20.91 6.81
CA ALA A 250 -2.44 -19.59 6.73
C ALA A 250 -3.65 -19.59 5.79
N PHE A 251 -3.50 -20.25 4.64
CA PHE A 251 -4.59 -20.41 3.67
C PHE A 251 -5.77 -21.20 4.28
N ASP A 252 -5.50 -22.35 4.91
CA ASP A 252 -6.53 -23.20 5.49
C ASP A 252 -7.28 -22.51 6.64
N LEU A 253 -6.56 -21.82 7.53
CA LEU A 253 -7.18 -21.08 8.62
C LEU A 253 -8.05 -19.90 8.10
N THR A 254 -7.62 -19.24 7.06
CA THR A 254 -8.40 -18.16 6.41
C THR A 254 -9.63 -18.74 5.71
N ALA A 255 -9.49 -19.89 5.02
CA ALA A 255 -10.60 -20.58 4.39
C ALA A 255 -11.62 -21.04 5.44
N GLU A 256 -11.17 -21.58 6.58
CA GLU A 256 -12.03 -21.94 7.71
C GLU A 256 -12.83 -20.73 8.23
N ALA A 257 -12.17 -19.58 8.41
CA ALA A 257 -12.85 -18.35 8.82
C ALA A 257 -13.90 -17.89 7.78
N ALA A 258 -13.61 -18.05 6.49
CA ALA A 258 -14.55 -17.76 5.41
C ALA A 258 -15.75 -18.72 5.39
N GLU A 259 -15.52 -20.03 5.49
CA GLU A 259 -16.56 -21.07 5.54
C GLU A 259 -17.50 -20.87 6.75
N LYS A 260 -16.94 -20.44 7.88
CA LYS A 260 -17.71 -20.09 9.09
C LYS A 260 -18.44 -18.76 8.96
N GLY A 261 -18.24 -18.01 7.87
CA GLY A 261 -18.85 -16.68 7.65
C GLY A 261 -18.40 -15.64 8.67
N LEU A 262 -17.14 -15.67 9.07
CA LEU A 262 -16.53 -14.72 10.00
C LEU A 262 -15.92 -13.52 9.26
N VAL A 263 -15.61 -13.66 7.98
CA VAL A 263 -14.97 -12.63 7.16
C VAL A 263 -15.91 -12.08 6.10
N GLN A 264 -15.78 -10.80 5.81
CA GLN A 264 -16.50 -10.11 4.73
C GLN A 264 -15.98 -10.59 3.36
N SER A 265 -16.85 -10.62 2.35
CA SER A 265 -16.55 -11.19 1.02
C SER A 265 -15.95 -10.21 0.02
N GLN A 266 -15.49 -9.04 0.45
CA GLN A 266 -14.96 -8.01 -0.45
C GLN A 266 -13.44 -8.04 -0.50
N THR A 267 -12.89 -7.82 -1.68
CA THR A 267 -11.45 -7.58 -1.87
C THR A 267 -11.12 -6.19 -1.32
N GLN A 268 -10.11 -6.11 -0.44
CA GLN A 268 -9.67 -4.84 0.17
C GLN A 268 -9.31 -3.79 -0.88
N PHE A 269 -9.52 -2.52 -0.53
CA PHE A 269 -9.18 -1.34 -1.35
C PHE A 269 -9.99 -1.23 -2.66
N GLN A 270 -11.04 -2.02 -2.81
CA GLN A 270 -12.00 -1.85 -3.92
C GLN A 270 -13.22 -1.04 -3.44
N PRO A 271 -13.95 -0.36 -4.34
CA PRO A 271 -15.09 0.47 -3.95
C PRO A 271 -16.16 -0.26 -3.12
N ALA A 272 -16.34 -1.56 -3.36
CA ALA A 272 -17.26 -2.39 -2.58
C ALA A 272 -16.77 -2.60 -1.13
N TRP A 273 -15.47 -2.75 -0.92
CA TRP A 273 -14.87 -2.82 0.42
C TRP A 273 -14.97 -1.47 1.15
N ASP A 274 -14.74 -0.35 0.46
CA ASP A 274 -14.90 0.99 1.03
C ASP A 274 -16.32 1.17 1.62
N GLN A 275 -17.34 0.64 0.94
CA GLN A 275 -18.71 0.65 1.45
C GLN A 275 -18.88 -0.20 2.71
N THR A 276 -18.12 -1.28 2.90
CA THR A 276 -18.19 -2.08 4.12
C THR A 276 -17.59 -1.33 5.32
N VAL A 277 -16.52 -0.56 5.11
CA VAL A 277 -15.95 0.35 6.11
C VAL A 277 -16.95 1.44 6.48
N ALA A 278 -17.51 2.15 5.47
CA ALA A 278 -18.47 3.23 5.64
C ALA A 278 -19.72 2.77 6.44
N ASN A 279 -20.20 1.56 6.17
CA ASN A 279 -21.38 0.99 6.81
C ASN A 279 -21.10 0.19 8.09
N SER A 280 -19.86 0.17 8.57
CA SER A 280 -19.46 -0.54 9.80
C SER A 280 -19.84 -2.03 9.80
N LEU A 281 -19.63 -2.72 8.67
CA LEU A 281 -20.05 -4.11 8.49
C LEU A 281 -19.10 -5.15 9.10
N PHE A 282 -17.99 -4.75 9.70
CA PHE A 282 -17.03 -5.64 10.34
C PHE A 282 -16.46 -5.04 11.63
N ALA A 283 -16.00 -5.91 12.51
CA ALA A 283 -15.51 -5.52 13.84
C ALA A 283 -13.99 -5.39 13.92
N THR A 284 -13.23 -6.09 13.08
CA THR A 284 -11.76 -6.08 13.10
C THR A 284 -11.18 -5.93 11.69
N VAL A 285 -10.01 -5.35 11.62
CA VAL A 285 -9.19 -5.28 10.41
C VAL A 285 -7.72 -5.45 10.78
N ALA A 286 -6.96 -6.18 9.95
CA ALA A 286 -5.50 -6.18 10.03
C ALA A 286 -4.99 -4.76 9.84
N CYS A 287 -4.28 -4.26 10.83
CA CYS A 287 -4.08 -2.82 11.00
C CYS A 287 -2.60 -2.45 11.14
N PRO A 288 -1.84 -2.44 10.06
CA PRO A 288 -0.63 -1.63 10.04
C PRO A 288 -1.02 -0.15 10.22
N PRO A 289 -0.13 0.71 10.73
CA PRO A 289 -0.45 2.08 11.14
C PRO A 289 -1.15 2.91 10.06
N TRP A 290 -0.73 2.79 8.79
CA TRP A 290 -1.34 3.48 7.66
C TRP A 290 -2.82 3.12 7.42
N MET A 291 -3.26 1.93 7.87
CA MET A 291 -4.67 1.51 7.78
C MET A 291 -5.59 2.43 8.58
N LEU A 292 -5.10 3.08 9.65
CA LEU A 292 -5.88 4.09 10.39
C LEU A 292 -6.24 5.30 9.52
N GLY A 293 -5.35 5.69 8.59
CA GLY A 293 -5.64 6.72 7.59
C GLY A 293 -6.76 6.28 6.64
N THR A 294 -6.69 5.05 6.14
CA THR A 294 -7.72 4.45 5.29
C THR A 294 -9.07 4.34 6.01
N ILE A 295 -9.06 3.87 7.27
CA ILE A 295 -10.28 3.81 8.09
C ILE A 295 -10.88 5.22 8.24
N LYS A 296 -10.06 6.23 8.54
CA LYS A 296 -10.52 7.61 8.68
C LYS A 296 -11.15 8.13 7.39
N GLU A 297 -10.50 7.91 6.25
CA GLU A 297 -10.98 8.38 4.95
C GLU A 297 -12.31 7.73 4.53
N LYS A 298 -12.47 6.43 4.80
CA LYS A 298 -13.62 5.64 4.32
C LYS A 298 -14.77 5.53 5.33
N SER A 299 -14.53 5.82 6.60
CA SER A 299 -15.56 5.73 7.65
C SER A 299 -16.50 6.94 7.65
N GLN A 300 -17.72 6.73 8.13
CA GLN A 300 -18.62 7.84 8.46
C GLN A 300 -18.14 8.58 9.71
N PRO A 301 -18.42 9.89 9.85
CA PRO A 301 -17.96 10.72 10.99
C PRO A 301 -18.33 10.15 12.36
N GLU A 302 -19.47 9.49 12.50
CA GLU A 302 -19.92 8.86 13.75
C GLU A 302 -19.09 7.66 14.19
N SER A 303 -18.17 7.18 13.36
CA SER A 303 -17.20 6.12 13.71
C SER A 303 -15.98 6.64 14.45
N ALA A 304 -15.78 7.96 14.53
CA ALA A 304 -14.69 8.57 15.26
C ALA A 304 -14.73 8.16 16.74
N GLY A 305 -13.57 7.79 17.29
CA GLY A 305 -13.41 7.33 18.67
C GLY A 305 -13.98 5.94 19.00
N LYS A 306 -14.62 5.26 18.02
CA LYS A 306 -15.17 3.91 18.25
C LYS A 306 -14.18 2.79 17.98
N TRP A 307 -13.06 3.08 17.33
CA TRP A 307 -11.98 2.14 17.08
C TRP A 307 -10.98 2.14 18.24
N ASP A 308 -10.26 1.05 18.38
CA ASP A 308 -9.04 0.96 19.19
C ASP A 308 -8.05 0.01 18.49
N VAL A 309 -6.81 -0.07 19.00
CA VAL A 309 -5.74 -0.87 18.43
C VAL A 309 -5.21 -1.84 19.48
N ALA A 310 -5.32 -3.14 19.20
CA ALA A 310 -4.76 -4.22 20.01
C ALA A 310 -3.54 -4.83 19.33
N GLN A 311 -2.62 -5.44 20.10
CA GLN A 311 -1.53 -6.22 19.53
C GLN A 311 -2.10 -7.35 18.66
N ALA A 312 -1.49 -7.61 17.50
CA ALA A 312 -1.83 -8.78 16.69
C ALA A 312 -1.46 -10.09 17.43
N PRO A 313 -2.02 -11.23 17.05
CA PRO A 313 -1.58 -12.53 17.56
C PRO A 313 -0.07 -12.74 17.47
N LYS A 314 0.51 -12.38 16.33
CA LYS A 314 1.94 -12.26 16.08
C LYS A 314 2.17 -11.02 15.23
N SER A 315 3.20 -10.25 15.54
CA SER A 315 3.54 -9.09 14.73
C SER A 315 4.26 -9.50 13.44
N GLY A 316 4.14 -8.64 12.43
CA GLY A 316 4.79 -8.77 11.14
C GLY A 316 4.87 -7.42 10.46
N ASN A 317 5.34 -7.39 9.23
CA ASN A 317 5.35 -6.18 8.42
C ASN A 317 4.40 -6.30 7.23
N TRP A 318 3.46 -5.37 7.12
CA TRP A 318 2.64 -5.22 5.93
C TRP A 318 2.69 -3.78 5.42
N GLY A 319 3.34 -3.60 4.28
CA GLY A 319 3.51 -2.30 3.65
C GLY A 319 4.83 -1.62 4.00
N GLY A 320 4.87 -0.35 3.71
CA GLY A 320 6.05 0.49 3.73
C GLY A 320 6.64 0.69 2.34
N SER A 321 7.33 1.81 2.16
CA SER A 321 7.82 2.23 0.85
C SER A 321 9.27 2.68 0.92
N PHE A 322 9.80 2.99 -0.26
CA PHE A 322 11.14 3.55 -0.45
C PHE A 322 11.06 4.71 -1.43
N LEU A 323 11.96 5.67 -1.30
CA LEU A 323 12.22 6.70 -2.31
C LEU A 323 13.58 6.44 -2.95
N GLY A 324 13.58 6.24 -4.26
CA GLY A 324 14.78 6.08 -5.09
C GLY A 324 14.94 7.24 -6.08
N VAL A 325 16.18 7.46 -6.52
CA VAL A 325 16.53 8.47 -7.51
C VAL A 325 16.97 7.76 -8.79
N PRO A 326 16.21 7.87 -9.90
CA PRO A 326 16.64 7.32 -11.18
C PRO A 326 17.90 7.97 -11.71
N LYS A 327 18.75 7.18 -12.39
CA LYS A 327 19.94 7.69 -13.10
C LYS A 327 19.54 8.51 -14.33
N GLY A 328 20.39 9.45 -14.69
CA GLY A 328 20.26 10.25 -15.92
C GLY A 328 19.27 11.42 -15.80
N GLY A 329 18.66 11.63 -14.63
CA GLY A 329 17.87 12.83 -14.34
C GLY A 329 18.70 14.11 -14.39
N LYS A 330 18.04 15.24 -14.61
CA LYS A 330 18.70 16.57 -14.66
C LYS A 330 19.12 17.06 -13.26
N HIS A 331 18.42 16.61 -12.21
CA HIS A 331 18.52 17.15 -10.84
C HIS A 331 18.90 16.05 -9.81
N VAL A 332 19.75 15.08 -10.22
CA VAL A 332 20.11 13.91 -9.39
C VAL A 332 20.62 14.30 -8.00
N LYS A 333 21.51 15.30 -7.88
CA LYS A 333 22.06 15.71 -6.60
C LYS A 333 21.03 16.36 -5.67
N GLU A 334 20.16 17.19 -6.23
CA GLU A 334 19.06 17.83 -5.52
C GLU A 334 18.02 16.80 -5.07
N ALA A 335 17.68 15.86 -5.96
CA ALA A 335 16.79 14.74 -5.65
C ALA A 335 17.35 13.85 -4.53
N GLN A 336 18.65 13.49 -4.57
CA GLN A 336 19.30 12.74 -3.50
C GLN A 336 19.24 13.46 -2.14
N LYS A 337 19.46 14.78 -2.13
CA LYS A 337 19.35 15.59 -0.90
C LYS A 337 17.91 15.61 -0.37
N LEU A 338 16.93 15.81 -1.26
CA LEU A 338 15.51 15.80 -0.90
C LEU A 338 15.10 14.44 -0.32
N VAL A 339 15.45 13.34 -0.99
CA VAL A 339 15.15 11.97 -0.51
C VAL A 339 15.80 11.73 0.85
N THR A 340 17.08 12.11 1.03
CA THR A 340 17.79 11.95 2.31
C THR A 340 17.09 12.73 3.43
N TRP A 341 16.60 13.93 3.14
CA TRP A 341 15.89 14.74 4.12
C TRP A 341 14.50 14.21 4.41
N LEU A 342 13.68 13.89 3.39
CA LEU A 342 12.32 13.36 3.56
C LEU A 342 12.28 12.04 4.35
N THR A 343 13.34 11.23 4.25
CA THR A 343 13.43 9.93 4.91
C THR A 343 14.24 9.95 6.22
N ALA A 344 14.66 11.11 6.68
CA ALA A 344 15.34 11.24 7.96
C ALA A 344 14.38 11.03 9.15
N PRO A 345 14.88 10.65 10.34
CA PRO A 345 14.05 10.28 11.50
C PRO A 345 13.03 11.33 11.91
N GLU A 346 13.42 12.61 11.88
CA GLU A 346 12.55 13.74 12.27
C GLU A 346 11.36 13.89 11.32
N GLN A 347 11.61 13.78 9.99
CA GLN A 347 10.56 13.87 8.98
C GLN A 347 9.62 12.66 9.03
N GLN A 348 10.15 11.48 9.25
CA GLN A 348 9.33 10.28 9.43
C GLN A 348 8.49 10.36 10.71
N ALA A 349 9.02 10.86 11.82
CA ALA A 349 8.25 11.10 13.04
C ALA A 349 7.09 12.08 12.81
N LYS A 350 7.36 13.19 12.11
CA LYS A 350 6.35 14.17 11.74
C LYS A 350 5.28 13.56 10.81
N LEU A 351 5.70 12.76 9.83
CA LEU A 351 4.79 12.06 8.92
C LEU A 351 3.87 11.10 9.68
N PHE A 352 4.40 10.38 10.68
CA PHE A 352 3.59 9.52 11.53
C PHE A 352 2.50 10.29 12.28
N SER A 353 2.82 11.45 12.85
CA SER A 353 1.85 12.26 13.61
C SER A 353 0.66 12.76 12.77
N VAL A 354 0.85 12.88 11.44
CA VAL A 354 -0.18 13.39 10.50
C VAL A 354 -0.90 12.26 9.77
N MET A 355 -0.15 11.25 9.31
CA MET A 355 -0.62 10.22 8.38
C MET A 355 -0.65 8.81 9.00
N ALA A 356 -0.15 8.64 10.21
CA ALA A 356 0.08 7.34 10.84
C ALA A 356 1.06 6.43 10.06
N SER A 357 1.87 6.96 9.13
CA SER A 357 2.94 6.20 8.46
C SER A 357 4.07 5.94 9.43
N PHE A 358 4.22 4.69 9.92
CA PHE A 358 5.14 4.39 11.02
C PHE A 358 6.61 4.41 10.57
N PRO A 359 7.51 5.09 11.30
CA PRO A 359 8.88 5.29 10.87
C PRO A 359 9.66 3.98 10.64
N SER A 360 10.43 3.93 9.56
CA SER A 360 11.43 2.89 9.32
C SER A 360 12.75 3.16 10.06
N THR A 361 12.82 4.25 10.79
CA THR A 361 13.98 4.75 11.53
C THR A 361 13.77 4.61 13.03
N PRO A 362 14.46 3.66 13.72
CA PRO A 362 14.22 3.36 15.15
C PRO A 362 14.39 4.55 16.09
N SER A 363 15.27 5.50 15.77
CA SER A 363 15.48 6.70 16.58
C SER A 363 14.24 7.60 16.66
N ALA A 364 13.30 7.48 15.70
CA ALA A 364 12.03 8.20 15.74
C ALA A 364 11.03 7.64 16.77
N TYR A 365 11.16 6.38 17.21
CA TYR A 365 10.17 5.71 18.06
C TYR A 365 10.00 6.36 19.45
N THR A 366 11.03 7.03 19.92
CA THR A 366 11.04 7.69 21.23
C THR A 366 10.75 9.19 21.16
N THR A 367 10.52 9.74 19.96
CA THR A 367 10.19 11.16 19.81
C THR A 367 8.78 11.46 20.33
N PRO A 368 8.49 12.71 20.73
CA PRO A 368 7.14 13.12 21.16
C PRO A 368 6.08 12.89 20.08
N GLU A 369 6.42 13.07 18.80
CA GLU A 369 5.53 12.88 17.64
C GLU A 369 5.04 11.43 17.57
N VAL A 370 5.92 10.46 17.82
CA VAL A 370 5.57 9.04 17.81
C VAL A 370 4.94 8.61 19.12
N THR A 371 5.59 8.89 20.26
CA THR A 371 5.07 8.44 21.57
C THR A 371 3.75 9.10 21.98
N GLY A 372 3.52 10.34 21.53
CA GLY A 372 2.28 11.09 21.71
C GLY A 372 1.29 10.93 20.54
N GLY A 373 1.62 10.13 19.53
CA GLY A 373 0.80 9.94 18.35
C GLY A 373 -0.62 9.48 18.69
N LYS A 374 -1.60 10.18 18.15
CA LYS A 374 -3.04 9.92 18.32
C LYS A 374 -3.70 9.85 16.96
N ASN A 375 -4.84 9.18 16.88
CA ASN A 375 -5.66 9.14 15.68
C ASN A 375 -7.13 9.39 16.05
N GLU A 376 -7.82 10.18 15.27
CA GLU A 376 -9.21 10.55 15.50
C GLU A 376 -10.13 9.32 15.63
N MET A 377 -9.88 8.28 14.84
CA MET A 377 -10.68 7.05 14.85
C MET A 377 -10.54 6.27 16.15
N THR A 378 -9.37 6.36 16.81
CA THR A 378 -9.04 5.63 18.03
C THR A 378 -9.12 6.49 19.29
N GLY A 379 -9.44 7.78 19.17
CA GLY A 379 -9.52 8.72 20.30
C GLY A 379 -8.16 8.86 21.01
N ASP A 380 -8.14 8.59 22.32
CA ASP A 380 -6.93 8.73 23.14
C ASP A 380 -6.02 7.49 23.17
N ALA A 381 -6.23 6.52 22.26
CA ALA A 381 -5.35 5.35 22.18
C ALA A 381 -3.88 5.75 21.95
N PRO A 382 -2.91 5.19 22.69
CA PRO A 382 -1.49 5.48 22.54
C PRO A 382 -0.92 4.69 21.32
N ILE A 383 -1.41 4.98 20.13
CA ILE A 383 -1.11 4.20 18.91
C ILE A 383 0.39 4.09 18.64
N GLY A 384 1.15 5.17 18.90
CA GLY A 384 2.60 5.14 18.72
C GLY A 384 3.29 4.10 19.57
N LYS A 385 2.85 3.90 20.82
CA LYS A 385 3.41 2.87 21.72
C LYS A 385 3.01 1.46 21.28
N VAL A 386 1.77 1.28 20.81
CA VAL A 386 1.28 -0.02 20.31
C VAL A 386 2.10 -0.45 19.10
N PHE A 387 2.28 0.45 18.14
CA PHE A 387 3.02 0.15 16.91
C PHE A 387 4.53 0.07 17.12
N ALA A 388 5.11 0.85 18.05
CA ALA A 388 6.52 0.70 18.41
C ALA A 388 6.81 -0.70 18.98
N LYS A 389 5.94 -1.19 19.88
CA LYS A 389 6.06 -2.56 20.40
C LYS A 389 5.90 -3.60 19.29
N ALA A 390 4.92 -3.44 18.41
CA ALA A 390 4.75 -4.33 17.27
C ALA A 390 5.98 -4.33 16.34
N ALA A 391 6.60 -3.16 16.10
CA ALA A 391 7.79 -3.03 15.27
C ALA A 391 9.00 -3.79 15.80
N GLU A 392 9.17 -3.87 17.13
CA GLU A 392 10.25 -4.63 17.78
C GLU A 392 10.14 -6.15 17.54
N GLU A 393 8.93 -6.63 17.27
CA GLU A 393 8.62 -8.06 17.11
C GLU A 393 8.59 -8.51 15.63
N ILE A 394 8.82 -7.59 14.68
CA ILE A 394 8.82 -7.93 13.23
C ILE A 394 9.99 -8.86 12.91
N PRO A 395 9.72 -10.05 12.34
CA PRO A 395 10.80 -10.91 11.87
C PRO A 395 11.46 -10.32 10.62
N THR A 396 12.77 -10.53 10.47
CA THR A 396 13.45 -10.25 9.19
C THR A 396 12.91 -11.21 8.12
N GLN A 397 12.07 -10.68 7.23
CA GLN A 397 11.42 -11.49 6.20
C GLN A 397 12.32 -11.67 4.99
N VAL A 398 12.31 -12.89 4.44
CA VAL A 398 12.83 -13.16 3.09
C VAL A 398 11.78 -12.69 2.08
N ILE A 399 12.16 -11.74 1.23
CA ILE A 399 11.31 -11.23 0.14
C ILE A 399 11.94 -11.59 -1.21
N GLY A 400 11.09 -11.82 -2.20
CA GLY A 400 11.54 -12.19 -3.53
C GLY A 400 10.83 -11.42 -4.66
N PRO A 401 11.36 -11.50 -5.89
CA PRO A 401 10.91 -10.66 -7.01
C PRO A 401 9.45 -10.85 -7.42
N LYS A 402 8.83 -11.97 -7.05
CA LYS A 402 7.45 -12.30 -7.42
C LYS A 402 6.50 -12.36 -6.21
N ASP A 403 6.91 -11.80 -5.06
CA ASP A 403 6.10 -11.77 -3.83
C ASP A 403 4.69 -11.25 -4.10
N GLN A 404 4.57 -10.14 -4.84
CA GLN A 404 3.28 -9.52 -5.16
C GLN A 404 2.38 -10.44 -5.99
N ILE A 405 2.94 -11.14 -6.99
CA ILE A 405 2.20 -12.09 -7.84
C ILE A 405 1.67 -13.26 -6.99
N ILE A 406 2.51 -13.81 -6.12
CA ILE A 406 2.13 -14.93 -5.27
C ILE A 406 1.06 -14.50 -4.27
N GLN A 407 1.25 -13.35 -3.63
CA GLN A 407 0.29 -12.80 -2.68
C GLN A 407 -1.08 -12.57 -3.31
N GLN A 408 -1.14 -11.89 -4.47
CA GLN A 408 -2.40 -11.66 -5.19
C GLN A 408 -3.06 -12.98 -5.64
N GLY A 409 -2.28 -13.97 -6.04
CA GLY A 409 -2.80 -15.28 -6.38
C GLY A 409 -3.46 -15.97 -5.19
N LEU A 410 -2.86 -15.90 -4.00
CA LEU A 410 -3.44 -16.49 -2.77
C LEU A 410 -4.67 -15.72 -2.28
N THR A 411 -4.73 -14.39 -2.46
CA THR A 411 -5.87 -13.56 -2.05
C THR A 411 -6.99 -13.60 -3.07
N ASP A 412 -6.79 -13.02 -4.25
CA ASP A 412 -7.84 -12.73 -5.22
C ASP A 412 -8.26 -13.95 -6.06
N ASN A 413 -7.36 -14.93 -6.20
CA ASN A 413 -7.62 -16.18 -6.91
C ASN A 413 -7.67 -17.40 -5.96
N GLY A 414 -7.59 -17.15 -4.66
CA GLY A 414 -7.58 -18.14 -3.61
C GLY A 414 -8.67 -17.92 -2.57
N VAL A 415 -8.31 -17.38 -1.41
CA VAL A 415 -9.19 -17.34 -0.23
C VAL A 415 -10.49 -16.55 -0.45
N ILE A 416 -10.52 -15.54 -1.32
CA ILE A 416 -11.77 -14.81 -1.65
C ILE A 416 -12.82 -15.73 -2.28
N LEU A 417 -12.42 -16.75 -3.03
CA LEU A 417 -13.33 -17.67 -3.71
C LEU A 417 -14.08 -18.58 -2.72
N VAL A 418 -13.53 -18.76 -1.52
CA VAL A 418 -14.21 -19.52 -0.46
C VAL A 418 -15.44 -18.77 0.03
N THR A 419 -15.37 -17.44 0.16
CA THR A 419 -16.54 -16.60 0.50
C THR A 419 -17.62 -16.62 -0.60
N GLN A 420 -17.25 -17.01 -1.82
CA GLN A 420 -18.13 -17.16 -2.98
C GLN A 420 -18.66 -18.58 -3.15
N GLY A 421 -18.39 -19.49 -2.19
CA GLY A 421 -18.91 -20.85 -2.14
C GLY A 421 -18.02 -21.92 -2.78
N LYS A 422 -16.77 -21.60 -3.17
CA LYS A 422 -15.80 -22.66 -3.53
C LYS A 422 -15.31 -23.37 -2.28
N SER A 423 -15.02 -24.68 -2.40
CA SER A 423 -14.34 -25.42 -1.34
C SER A 423 -12.92 -24.85 -1.12
N ALA A 424 -12.40 -24.93 0.10
CA ALA A 424 -11.03 -24.54 0.41
C ALA A 424 -10.01 -25.24 -0.52
N LYS A 425 -10.24 -26.54 -0.82
CA LYS A 425 -9.40 -27.32 -1.74
C LYS A 425 -9.39 -26.72 -3.16
N ASP A 426 -10.57 -26.50 -3.75
CA ASP A 426 -10.67 -25.96 -5.12
C ASP A 426 -10.15 -24.54 -5.21
N ALA A 427 -10.30 -23.74 -4.15
CA ALA A 427 -9.76 -22.39 -4.05
C ALA A 427 -8.22 -22.38 -4.01
N TRP A 428 -7.62 -23.30 -3.24
CA TRP A 428 -6.18 -23.52 -3.21
C TRP A 428 -5.62 -23.95 -4.57
N GLU A 429 -6.23 -24.96 -5.19
CA GLU A 429 -5.81 -25.44 -6.52
C GLU A 429 -5.89 -24.33 -7.58
N ASN A 430 -6.94 -23.50 -7.51
CA ASN A 430 -7.09 -22.35 -8.39
C ASN A 430 -6.00 -21.29 -8.15
N ALA A 431 -5.70 -20.98 -6.88
CA ALA A 431 -4.62 -20.07 -6.52
C ALA A 431 -3.28 -20.55 -7.07
N VAL A 432 -2.91 -21.79 -6.79
CA VAL A 432 -1.65 -22.41 -7.24
C VAL A 432 -1.54 -22.36 -8.76
N LYS A 433 -2.58 -22.79 -9.48
CA LYS A 433 -2.61 -22.77 -10.96
C LYS A 433 -2.41 -21.35 -11.51
N THR A 434 -3.06 -20.35 -10.90
CA THR A 434 -2.96 -18.97 -11.34
C THR A 434 -1.57 -18.39 -11.07
N ILE A 435 -1.01 -18.67 -9.89
CA ILE A 435 0.35 -18.23 -9.52
C ILE A 435 1.35 -18.86 -10.48
N ASP A 436 1.33 -20.18 -10.70
CA ASP A 436 2.26 -20.87 -11.59
C ASP A 436 2.27 -20.27 -12.99
N ASN A 437 1.09 -20.09 -13.58
CA ASN A 437 0.95 -19.49 -14.90
C ASN A 437 1.51 -18.05 -14.98
N ASN A 438 1.55 -17.32 -13.87
CA ASN A 438 2.07 -15.96 -13.82
C ASN A 438 3.57 -15.91 -13.49
N LEU A 439 4.11 -16.93 -12.81
CA LEU A 439 5.54 -17.06 -12.55
C LEU A 439 6.33 -17.49 -13.80
N GLU A 440 5.68 -18.18 -14.76
CA GLU A 440 6.27 -18.62 -16.03
C GLU A 440 6.41 -17.48 -17.07
N LYS A 441 5.76 -16.33 -16.82
CA LYS A 441 5.80 -15.15 -17.71
C LYS A 441 6.92 -14.19 -17.31
#